data_7eff0dd2dbee5448cc6849916987917e
#
_entry.id   7eff0dd2dbee5448cc6849916987917e
#
_cell.length_a   1.000
_cell.length_b   1.000
_cell.length_c   1.000
_cell.angle_alpha   90.00
_cell.angle_beta   90.00
_cell.angle_gamma   90.00
#
_symmetry.space_group_name_H-M   'P 1'
#
loop_
_entity.id
_entity.type
_entity.pdbx_description
1 polymer ?
#
loop_
_entity_poly.entity_id
_entity_poly.type
_entity_poly.pdbx_seq_one_letter_code
_entity_poly.pdbx_strand_id
1 'polypeptide(L)'
;MAATINATLKSETANSYVTLAEANAYFETTPNSTQWDNKQDDKKNRALITATRWIDTLNFYGDRCDADQALSWPRNNYHVDRVELACSAIPNDIKYATYELANALANDTDAITGNTGDKGLYEEVELGDLKVKYNTASQATGTVNNVFDIYPWLQSYLGAYCLGGSGSYSIRVVRG
;
A
#
# COMPACT_ATOMS: atom_id res chain seq x y z
N MET A 1 -11.97 -20.58 10.82
CA MET A 1 -12.20 -20.64 9.37
C MET A 1 -11.06 -19.90 8.68
N ALA A 2 -10.46 -20.53 7.67
CA ALA A 2 -9.43 -19.87 6.87
C ALA A 2 -10.02 -18.74 6.05
N ALA A 3 -9.30 -17.63 5.94
CA ALA A 3 -9.70 -16.52 5.09
C ALA A 3 -9.61 -16.93 3.61
N THR A 4 -10.68 -16.76 2.86
CA THR A 4 -10.73 -17.11 1.43
C THR A 4 -10.54 -15.86 0.60
N ILE A 5 -9.56 -15.88 -0.31
CA ILE A 5 -9.33 -14.82 -1.29
C ILE A 5 -10.25 -15.00 -2.50
N ASN A 6 -10.90 -13.93 -2.91
CA ASN A 6 -11.53 -13.77 -4.22
C ASN A 6 -10.87 -12.58 -4.95
N ALA A 7 -10.02 -12.89 -5.92
CA ALA A 7 -9.34 -11.90 -6.77
C ALA A 7 -9.93 -11.84 -8.19
N THR A 8 -11.18 -12.27 -8.36
CA THR A 8 -11.84 -12.22 -9.65
C THR A 8 -12.06 -10.78 -10.09
N LEU A 9 -11.54 -10.45 -11.26
CA LEU A 9 -11.64 -9.10 -11.84
C LEU A 9 -13.10 -8.66 -11.97
N LYS A 10 -13.42 -7.45 -11.53
CA LYS A 10 -14.74 -6.81 -11.60
C LYS A 10 -15.86 -7.55 -10.84
N SER A 11 -15.52 -8.51 -9.98
CA SER A 11 -16.52 -9.23 -9.20
C SER A 11 -17.09 -8.34 -8.08
N GLU A 12 -18.39 -8.44 -7.86
CA GLU A 12 -19.11 -7.83 -6.72
C GLU A 12 -18.65 -8.37 -5.36
N THR A 13 -18.00 -9.53 -5.34
CA THR A 13 -17.54 -10.20 -4.14
C THR A 13 -16.01 -10.30 -4.05
N ALA A 14 -15.28 -9.60 -4.94
CA ALA A 14 -13.84 -9.53 -4.87
C ALA A 14 -13.40 -8.89 -3.53
N ASN A 15 -12.37 -9.46 -2.90
CA ASN A 15 -11.85 -8.97 -1.63
C ASN A 15 -10.32 -8.80 -1.63
N SER A 16 -9.68 -9.11 -2.75
CA SER A 16 -8.24 -8.94 -2.95
C SER A 16 -7.93 -8.59 -4.39
N TYR A 17 -6.89 -7.77 -4.61
CA TYR A 17 -6.37 -7.48 -5.95
C TYR A 17 -5.56 -8.62 -6.55
N VAL A 18 -5.09 -9.53 -5.70
CA VAL A 18 -4.16 -10.59 -6.05
C VAL A 18 -4.52 -11.90 -5.37
N THR A 19 -4.08 -13.00 -5.95
CA THR A 19 -4.20 -14.33 -5.35
C THR A 19 -3.01 -14.64 -4.45
N LEU A 20 -3.15 -15.63 -3.55
CA LEU A 20 -2.03 -16.13 -2.75
C LEU A 20 -0.91 -16.70 -3.62
N ALA A 21 -1.28 -17.40 -4.72
CA ALA A 21 -0.31 -17.97 -5.64
C ALA A 21 0.54 -16.90 -6.32
N GLU A 22 -0.06 -15.79 -6.77
CA GLU A 22 0.66 -14.66 -7.34
C GLU A 22 1.60 -14.03 -6.31
N ALA A 23 1.14 -13.85 -5.05
CA ALA A 23 1.97 -13.30 -3.98
C ALA A 23 3.16 -14.22 -3.66
N ASN A 24 2.95 -15.52 -3.56
CA ASN A 24 4.04 -16.48 -3.34
C ASN A 24 5.07 -16.42 -4.48
N ALA A 25 4.62 -16.43 -5.74
CA ALA A 25 5.51 -16.33 -6.91
C ALA A 25 6.31 -15.01 -6.94
N TYR A 26 5.69 -13.90 -6.50
CA TYR A 26 6.39 -12.63 -6.37
C TYR A 26 7.52 -12.72 -5.36
N PHE A 27 7.25 -13.24 -4.14
CA PHE A 27 8.24 -13.31 -3.08
C PHE A 27 9.36 -14.30 -3.34
N GLU A 28 9.16 -15.36 -4.14
CA GLU A 28 10.23 -16.24 -4.61
C GLU A 28 11.36 -15.49 -5.34
N THR A 29 11.05 -14.34 -5.92
CA THR A 29 12.02 -13.53 -6.67
C THR A 29 12.58 -12.35 -5.87
N THR A 30 12.15 -12.15 -4.63
CA THR A 30 12.56 -11.01 -3.80
C THR A 30 13.51 -11.42 -2.67
N PRO A 31 14.42 -10.53 -2.22
CA PRO A 31 15.33 -10.82 -1.11
C PRO A 31 14.60 -11.07 0.24
N ASN A 32 13.36 -10.63 0.37
CA ASN A 32 12.56 -10.70 1.60
C ASN A 32 11.68 -11.96 1.68
N SER A 33 11.89 -12.95 0.82
CA SER A 33 11.08 -14.17 0.74
C SER A 33 10.91 -14.87 2.09
N THR A 34 11.97 -14.99 2.87
CA THR A 34 11.98 -15.68 4.17
C THR A 34 10.93 -15.16 5.15
N GLN A 35 10.70 -13.83 5.17
CA GLN A 35 9.70 -13.24 6.07
C GLN A 35 8.28 -13.61 5.67
N TRP A 36 8.03 -13.70 4.36
CA TRP A 36 6.75 -14.13 3.81
C TRP A 36 6.55 -15.64 3.96
N ASP A 37 7.55 -16.43 3.57
CA ASP A 37 7.48 -17.90 3.53
C ASP A 37 7.20 -18.51 4.90
N ASN A 38 7.75 -17.93 5.96
CA ASN A 38 7.55 -18.38 7.34
C ASN A 38 6.12 -18.15 7.88
N LYS A 39 5.22 -17.52 7.12
CA LYS A 39 3.83 -17.31 7.55
C LYS A 39 2.91 -18.41 7.03
N GLN A 40 1.93 -18.75 7.84
CA GLN A 40 0.86 -19.67 7.44
C GLN A 40 -0.04 -19.00 6.38
N ASP A 41 -0.57 -19.79 5.45
CA ASP A 41 -1.41 -19.32 4.35
C ASP A 41 -2.62 -18.51 4.83
N ASP A 42 -3.25 -18.88 5.94
CA ASP A 42 -4.36 -18.11 6.51
C ASP A 42 -3.92 -16.70 6.92
N LYS A 43 -2.73 -16.55 7.50
CA LYS A 43 -2.17 -15.23 7.84
C LYS A 43 -1.82 -14.45 6.59
N LYS A 44 -1.23 -15.08 5.57
CA LYS A 44 -0.95 -14.48 4.27
C LYS A 44 -2.24 -13.98 3.60
N ASN A 45 -3.29 -14.80 3.57
CA ASN A 45 -4.58 -14.45 3.01
C ASN A 45 -5.21 -13.23 3.70
N ARG A 46 -5.22 -13.22 5.04
CA ARG A 46 -5.72 -12.07 5.81
C ARG A 46 -4.90 -10.81 5.52
N ALA A 47 -3.59 -10.93 5.42
CA ALA A 47 -2.71 -9.81 5.12
C ALA A 47 -3.00 -9.23 3.71
N LEU A 48 -3.17 -10.08 2.69
CA LEU A 48 -3.51 -9.66 1.33
C LEU A 48 -4.88 -8.96 1.25
N ILE A 49 -5.89 -9.50 1.94
CA ILE A 49 -7.22 -8.88 2.02
C ILE A 49 -7.14 -7.53 2.74
N THR A 50 -6.37 -7.44 3.83
CA THR A 50 -6.21 -6.19 4.59
C THR A 50 -5.43 -5.16 3.78
N ALA A 51 -4.34 -5.56 3.12
CA ALA A 51 -3.57 -4.68 2.22
C ALA A 51 -4.44 -4.12 1.09
N THR A 52 -5.26 -4.98 0.47
CA THR A 52 -6.22 -4.55 -0.54
C THR A 52 -7.18 -3.50 0.00
N ARG A 53 -7.77 -3.72 1.18
CA ARG A 53 -8.69 -2.75 1.80
C ARG A 53 -8.02 -1.41 2.06
N TRP A 54 -6.79 -1.40 2.52
CA TRP A 54 -6.07 -0.16 2.79
C TRP A 54 -5.75 0.60 1.51
N ILE A 55 -5.30 -0.10 0.47
CA ILE A 55 -5.07 0.49 -0.85
C ILE A 55 -6.39 1.01 -1.44
N ASP A 56 -7.49 0.28 -1.25
CA ASP A 56 -8.82 0.62 -1.78
C ASP A 56 -9.43 1.89 -1.17
N THR A 57 -8.90 2.35 -0.02
CA THR A 57 -9.30 3.63 0.59
C THR A 57 -8.74 4.85 -0.15
N LEU A 58 -7.77 4.66 -1.03
CA LEU A 58 -7.14 5.75 -1.76
C LEU A 58 -8.05 6.26 -2.88
N ASN A 59 -7.90 7.54 -3.18
CA ASN A 59 -8.60 8.17 -4.30
C ASN A 59 -7.76 7.99 -5.57
N PHE A 60 -8.24 7.20 -6.51
CA PHE A 60 -7.56 6.91 -7.76
C PHE A 60 -8.08 7.75 -8.92
N TYR A 61 -7.21 8.04 -9.88
CA TYR A 61 -7.58 8.61 -11.17
C TYR A 61 -8.37 7.61 -12.04
N GLY A 62 -9.07 8.12 -13.04
CA GLY A 62 -9.89 7.33 -13.95
C GLY A 62 -11.19 6.84 -13.33
N ASP A 63 -11.89 5.97 -14.05
CA ASP A 63 -13.19 5.46 -13.67
C ASP A 63 -13.14 3.95 -13.39
N ARG A 64 -13.99 3.46 -12.52
CA ARG A 64 -14.19 2.02 -12.34
C ARG A 64 -14.69 1.40 -13.65
N CYS A 65 -14.18 0.22 -13.98
CA CYS A 65 -14.56 -0.47 -15.21
C CYS A 65 -15.96 -1.09 -15.18
N ASP A 66 -16.48 -1.32 -13.99
CA ASP A 66 -17.83 -1.85 -13.79
C ASP A 66 -18.46 -1.17 -12.57
N ALA A 67 -19.74 -0.85 -12.65
CA ALA A 67 -20.47 -0.19 -11.56
C ALA A 67 -20.59 -1.10 -10.33
N ASP A 68 -20.72 -2.41 -10.56
CA ASP A 68 -20.98 -3.41 -9.53
C ASP A 68 -19.69 -4.03 -8.95
N GLN A 69 -18.51 -3.66 -9.50
CA GLN A 69 -17.23 -4.18 -8.95
C GLN A 69 -17.03 -3.73 -7.49
N ALA A 70 -16.68 -4.68 -6.61
CA ALA A 70 -16.46 -4.42 -5.18
C ALA A 70 -15.26 -3.53 -4.92
N LEU A 71 -14.19 -3.70 -5.68
CA LEU A 71 -12.90 -3.02 -5.47
C LEU A 71 -12.72 -1.84 -6.44
N SER A 72 -11.82 -0.91 -6.11
CA SER A 72 -11.54 0.26 -6.95
C SER A 72 -10.86 -0.08 -8.28
N TRP A 73 -10.19 -1.21 -8.38
CA TRP A 73 -9.52 -1.69 -9.59
C TRP A 73 -10.21 -2.92 -10.19
N PRO A 74 -10.19 -3.11 -11.53
CA PRO A 74 -9.53 -2.30 -12.56
C PRO A 74 -10.24 -0.98 -12.87
N ARG A 75 -9.50 -0.06 -13.52
CA ARG A 75 -9.96 1.29 -13.90
C ARG A 75 -9.59 1.57 -15.36
N ASN A 76 -10.29 2.55 -15.97
CA ASN A 76 -10.04 3.05 -17.31
C ASN A 76 -10.07 4.59 -17.36
N ASN A 77 -10.09 5.17 -18.56
CA ASN A 77 -10.15 6.62 -18.78
C ASN A 77 -9.02 7.40 -18.11
N TYR A 78 -7.85 6.77 -17.95
CA TYR A 78 -6.64 7.43 -17.44
C TYR A 78 -5.38 6.81 -18.06
N HIS A 79 -4.34 7.62 -18.22
CA HIS A 79 -3.06 7.18 -18.78
C HIS A 79 -1.97 7.30 -17.74
N VAL A 80 -1.16 6.25 -17.60
CA VAL A 80 0.08 6.25 -16.84
C VAL A 80 1.21 6.01 -17.83
N ASP A 81 2.22 6.88 -17.83
CA ASP A 81 3.34 6.84 -18.79
C ASP A 81 2.89 6.75 -20.26
N ARG A 82 1.82 7.44 -20.62
CA ARG A 82 1.17 7.44 -21.95
C ARG A 82 0.49 6.12 -22.34
N VAL A 83 0.37 5.18 -21.41
CA VAL A 83 -0.38 3.94 -21.60
C VAL A 83 -1.76 4.07 -20.96
N GLU A 84 -2.79 3.87 -21.76
CA GLU A 84 -4.16 3.87 -21.24
C GLU A 84 -4.40 2.67 -20.31
N LEU A 85 -5.06 2.92 -19.18
CA LEU A 85 -5.47 1.86 -18.28
C LEU A 85 -6.56 0.99 -18.93
N ALA A 86 -6.44 -0.31 -18.78
CA ALA A 86 -7.33 -1.28 -19.38
C ALA A 86 -8.17 -2.01 -18.34
N CYS A 87 -9.45 -2.23 -18.66
CA CYS A 87 -10.38 -3.02 -17.84
C CYS A 87 -10.06 -4.53 -17.77
N SER A 88 -9.10 -4.99 -18.52
CA SER A 88 -8.72 -6.41 -18.61
C SER A 88 -7.70 -6.86 -17.57
N ALA A 89 -7.05 -5.91 -16.89
CA ALA A 89 -6.00 -6.22 -15.91
C ALA A 89 -5.89 -5.14 -14.83
N ILE A 90 -5.37 -5.53 -13.67
CA ILE A 90 -4.90 -4.60 -12.64
C ILE A 90 -3.42 -4.30 -12.95
N PRO A 91 -2.99 -3.02 -12.95
CA PRO A 91 -1.59 -2.66 -13.16
C PRO A 91 -0.65 -3.38 -12.19
N ASN A 92 0.55 -3.72 -12.65
CA ASN A 92 1.53 -4.43 -11.83
C ASN A 92 1.92 -3.63 -10.58
N ASP A 93 1.99 -2.29 -10.67
CA ASP A 93 2.34 -1.44 -9.53
C ASP A 93 1.32 -1.56 -8.39
N ILE A 94 0.03 -1.67 -8.72
CA ILE A 94 -1.03 -1.91 -7.73
C ILE A 94 -0.86 -3.31 -7.10
N LYS A 95 -0.52 -4.32 -7.89
CA LYS A 95 -0.25 -5.66 -7.40
C LYS A 95 0.99 -5.69 -6.51
N TYR A 96 2.09 -5.06 -6.93
CA TYR A 96 3.33 -4.97 -6.16
C TYR A 96 3.12 -4.25 -4.83
N ALA A 97 2.41 -3.13 -4.85
CA ALA A 97 2.02 -2.42 -3.63
C ALA A 97 1.22 -3.33 -2.67
N THR A 98 0.32 -4.16 -3.22
CA THR A 98 -0.48 -5.10 -2.42
C THR A 98 0.39 -6.18 -1.79
N TYR A 99 1.35 -6.77 -2.53
CA TYR A 99 2.27 -7.78 -2.00
C TYR A 99 3.13 -7.23 -0.87
N GLU A 100 3.80 -6.11 -1.11
CA GLU A 100 4.71 -5.50 -0.15
C GLU A 100 3.97 -5.02 1.11
N LEU A 101 2.81 -4.40 0.95
CA LEU A 101 1.98 -3.99 2.08
C LEU A 101 1.48 -5.20 2.87
N ALA A 102 1.07 -6.28 2.21
CA ALA A 102 0.66 -7.51 2.87
C ALA A 102 1.80 -8.13 3.69
N ASN A 103 3.03 -8.14 3.16
CA ASN A 103 4.20 -8.61 3.89
C ASN A 103 4.47 -7.72 5.12
N ALA A 104 4.42 -6.40 4.97
CA ALA A 104 4.58 -5.47 6.09
C ALA A 104 3.52 -5.74 7.18
N LEU A 105 2.24 -5.85 6.83
CA LEU A 105 1.14 -6.12 7.75
C LEU A 105 1.23 -7.52 8.40
N ALA A 106 1.74 -8.51 7.68
CA ALA A 106 1.96 -9.86 8.23
C ALA A 106 3.07 -9.90 9.29
N ASN A 107 4.02 -8.95 9.23
CA ASN A 107 5.13 -8.84 10.16
C ASN A 107 4.89 -7.83 11.29
N ASP A 108 4.10 -6.78 11.04
CA ASP A 108 3.78 -5.72 12.01
C ASP A 108 2.26 -5.64 12.23
N THR A 109 1.79 -6.36 13.26
CA THR A 109 0.37 -6.34 13.63
C THR A 109 -0.04 -5.06 14.35
N ASP A 110 0.90 -4.31 14.90
CA ASP A 110 0.61 -3.10 15.68
C ASP A 110 0.19 -1.94 14.77
N ALA A 111 0.66 -1.92 13.53
CA ALA A 111 0.21 -0.96 12.54
C ALA A 111 -1.30 -1.04 12.24
N ILE A 112 -1.89 -2.23 12.33
CA ILE A 112 -3.33 -2.46 12.10
C ILE A 112 -4.18 -1.92 13.25
N THR A 113 -3.66 -1.95 14.47
CA THR A 113 -4.39 -1.53 15.67
C THR A 113 -4.33 -0.02 15.92
N GLY A 114 -3.62 0.72 15.08
CA GLY A 114 -3.38 2.15 15.29
C GLY A 114 -2.45 2.41 16.47
N ASN A 115 -1.93 1.36 17.09
CA ASN A 115 -0.95 1.45 18.15
C ASN A 115 0.45 1.58 17.53
N THR A 116 0.63 2.64 16.75
CA THR A 116 1.97 3.10 16.34
C THR A 116 2.71 3.66 17.56
N GLY A 117 2.39 3.07 18.70
CA GLY A 117 2.87 3.43 20.00
C GLY A 117 4.38 3.53 19.99
N ASP A 118 4.84 4.71 20.30
CA ASP A 118 6.14 4.99 20.88
C ASP A 118 7.41 4.68 20.04
N LYS A 119 7.30 4.52 18.74
CA LYS A 119 8.50 4.44 17.87
C LYS A 119 9.13 5.80 17.57
N GLY A 120 8.80 6.85 18.32
CA GLY A 120 9.27 8.18 17.98
C GLY A 120 9.42 9.19 19.10
N LEU A 121 9.17 8.82 20.34
CA LEU A 121 9.27 9.76 21.49
C LEU A 121 10.49 9.51 22.35
N TYR A 122 11.66 9.34 21.74
CA TYR A 122 12.90 9.52 22.50
C TYR A 122 13.36 10.96 22.31
N GLU A 123 12.93 11.85 23.19
CA GLU A 123 13.34 13.25 23.18
C GLU A 123 14.85 13.42 23.44
N GLU A 124 15.45 12.52 24.16
CA GLU A 124 16.88 12.57 24.50
C GLU A 124 17.39 11.17 24.86
N VAL A 125 18.39 10.68 24.14
CA VAL A 125 19.14 9.48 24.53
C VAL A 125 20.52 9.93 24.99
N GLU A 126 20.78 9.82 26.29
CA GLU A 126 22.12 9.99 26.86
C GLU A 126 22.86 8.64 26.85
N LEU A 127 23.90 8.55 26.05
CA LEU A 127 24.86 7.45 26.06
C LEU A 127 26.23 8.04 26.46
N GLY A 128 26.51 8.09 27.77
CA GLY A 128 27.73 8.70 28.29
C GLY A 128 27.78 10.20 27.98
N ASP A 129 28.88 10.69 27.43
CA ASP A 129 29.07 12.10 27.08
C ASP A 129 28.40 12.53 25.76
N LEU A 130 27.67 11.64 25.07
CA LEU A 130 27.02 11.94 23.82
C LEU A 130 25.54 12.21 24.04
N LYS A 131 25.16 13.50 23.87
CA LYS A 131 23.75 13.92 23.83
C LYS A 131 23.26 14.00 22.39
N VAL A 132 22.37 13.13 21.99
CA VAL A 132 21.68 13.21 20.69
C VAL A 132 20.29 13.77 20.91
N LYS A 133 20.07 15.00 20.45
CA LYS A 133 18.74 15.61 20.41
C LYS A 133 18.10 15.33 19.07
N TYR A 134 17.00 14.59 19.09
CA TYR A 134 16.15 14.45 17.93
C TYR A 134 15.19 15.62 17.86
N ASN A 135 15.06 16.23 16.68
CA ASN A 135 14.17 17.35 16.47
C ASN A 135 12.72 16.88 16.46
N THR A 136 12.01 17.11 17.54
CA THR A 136 10.58 16.80 17.72
C THR A 136 9.65 17.80 17.03
N ALA A 137 10.18 18.72 16.22
CA ALA A 137 9.40 19.76 15.54
C ALA A 137 8.44 19.23 14.45
N SER A 138 8.36 17.91 14.28
CA SER A 138 7.38 17.24 13.42
C SER A 138 6.35 16.44 14.21
N GLN A 139 6.12 16.79 15.46
CA GLN A 139 4.87 16.39 16.11
C GLN A 139 3.71 17.24 15.56
N ALA A 140 3.43 17.08 14.29
CA ALA A 140 2.05 17.14 13.92
C ALA A 140 1.39 15.96 14.66
N THR A 141 0.51 16.26 15.59
CA THR A 141 -0.58 15.38 15.98
C THR A 141 -1.43 15.15 14.74
N GLY A 142 -0.79 14.62 13.70
CA GLY A 142 -1.39 14.27 12.44
C GLY A 142 -2.17 13.00 12.68
N THR A 143 -3.47 13.12 12.72
CA THR A 143 -4.36 12.01 12.45
C THR A 143 -3.77 11.25 11.26
N VAL A 144 -3.42 9.98 11.44
CA VAL A 144 -2.98 9.13 10.32
C VAL A 144 -4.16 9.09 9.34
N ASN A 145 -4.06 9.85 8.26
CA ASN A 145 -5.20 10.08 7.36
C ASN A 145 -5.24 9.09 6.21
N ASN A 146 -4.10 8.45 5.90
CA ASN A 146 -4.05 7.44 4.85
C ASN A 146 -2.86 6.47 5.01
N VAL A 147 -2.84 5.43 4.17
CA VAL A 147 -1.80 4.40 4.20
C VAL A 147 -0.38 4.94 3.93
N PHE A 148 -0.24 6.06 3.22
CA PHE A 148 1.06 6.67 2.94
C PHE A 148 1.71 7.31 4.17
N ASP A 149 0.95 7.69 5.18
CA ASP A 149 1.48 8.24 6.42
C ASP A 149 2.18 7.15 7.24
N ILE A 150 1.70 5.90 7.13
CA ILE A 150 2.27 4.73 7.82
C ILE A 150 3.36 4.09 6.98
N TYR A 151 3.12 3.98 5.67
CA TYR A 151 4.02 3.34 4.70
C TYR A 151 4.35 4.28 3.54
N PRO A 152 5.22 5.30 3.74
CA PRO A 152 5.53 6.31 2.72
C PRO A 152 6.09 5.72 1.42
N TRP A 153 6.76 4.58 1.49
CA TRP A 153 7.33 3.89 0.33
C TRP A 153 6.26 3.40 -0.68
N LEU A 154 4.99 3.24 -0.26
CA LEU A 154 3.89 2.93 -1.17
C LEU A 154 3.68 4.01 -2.25
N GLN A 155 4.11 5.25 -1.99
CA GLN A 155 4.02 6.32 -2.99
C GLN A 155 4.83 6.01 -4.27
N SER A 156 5.91 5.24 -4.15
CA SER A 156 6.70 4.85 -5.33
C SER A 156 5.93 3.96 -6.30
N TYR A 157 5.00 3.17 -5.80
CA TYR A 157 4.13 2.31 -6.60
C TYR A 157 2.81 3.00 -7.00
N LEU A 158 2.20 3.70 -6.06
CA LEU A 158 0.81 4.17 -6.19
C LEU A 158 0.69 5.64 -6.59
N GLY A 159 1.76 6.42 -6.46
CA GLY A 159 1.72 7.88 -6.65
C GLY A 159 1.25 8.32 -8.03
N ALA A 160 1.56 7.56 -9.09
CA ALA A 160 1.11 7.84 -10.45
C ALA A 160 -0.39 7.61 -10.67
N TYR A 161 -1.03 6.85 -9.77
CA TYR A 161 -2.42 6.44 -9.89
C TYR A 161 -3.38 7.20 -8.96
N CYS A 162 -2.83 7.90 -7.94
CA CYS A 162 -3.63 8.49 -6.86
C CYS A 162 -3.83 10.00 -7.00
N LEU A 163 -5.07 10.45 -6.71
CA LEU A 163 -5.39 11.86 -6.49
C LEU A 163 -4.81 12.31 -5.15
N GLY A 164 -3.95 13.34 -5.18
CA GLY A 164 -3.38 13.91 -3.95
C GLY A 164 -2.25 13.10 -3.34
N GLY A 165 -1.69 12.12 -4.05
CA GLY A 165 -0.39 11.58 -3.72
C GLY A 165 0.62 12.72 -3.70
N SER A 166 1.39 12.86 -2.61
CA SER A 166 2.41 13.90 -2.43
C SER A 166 3.61 13.69 -3.38
N GLY A 167 3.32 13.53 -4.66
CA GLY A 167 4.30 13.61 -5.72
C GLY A 167 4.56 15.10 -5.97
N SER A 168 5.81 15.51 -5.85
CA SER A 168 6.28 16.83 -6.24
C SER A 168 5.96 17.05 -7.72
N TYR A 169 4.80 17.62 -8.02
CA TYR A 169 4.48 18.09 -9.37
C TYR A 169 5.31 19.33 -9.65
N SER A 170 6.43 19.16 -10.33
CA SER A 170 7.07 20.27 -11.02
C SER A 170 6.16 20.71 -12.16
N ILE A 171 5.31 21.70 -11.91
CA ILE A 171 4.61 22.39 -12.98
C ILE A 171 5.70 23.15 -13.78
N ARG A 172 6.06 22.62 -14.93
CA ARG A 172 6.90 23.31 -15.89
C ARG A 172 6.06 24.44 -16.48
N VAL A 173 6.17 25.64 -15.91
CA VAL A 173 5.62 26.83 -16.52
C VAL A 173 6.46 27.13 -17.76
N VAL A 174 5.95 26.79 -18.93
CA VAL A 174 6.50 27.27 -20.19
C VAL A 174 6.04 28.70 -20.35
N ARG A 175 6.96 29.66 -20.15
CA ARG A 175 6.73 31.04 -20.56
C ARG A 175 6.78 31.09 -22.09
N GLY A 176 5.67 31.43 -22.71
CA GLY A 176 5.60 31.82 -24.09
C GLY A 176 6.22 33.20 -24.32
#